data_4f0632e21f436462524658bbf3cf84d5
#
_entry.id   4f0632e21f436462524658bbf3cf84d5
#
_cell.length_a   1.000
_cell.length_b   1.000
_cell.length_c   1.000
_cell.angle_alpha   90.00
_cell.angle_beta   90.00
_cell.angle_gamma   90.00
#
_symmetry.space_group_name_H-M   'P 1'
#
loop_
_entity.id
_entity.type
_entity.pdbx_description
1 polymer ?
#
loop_
_entity_poly.entity_id
_entity_poly.type
_entity_poly.pdbx_seq_one_letter_code
_entity_poly.pdbx_strand_id
1 'polypeptide(L)'
;MGRNKFLIFVTVFMTTTISATDLTVKQLQEMTARFAPVDLRVDTSKLSAGDRAALVKLIEASRVIDHIFLQQVWTGNLALEAKLRQDTSALGKARLEYFWLNRGPWSDLDEHKAFVPGVPERKPEGAAFYPEDLTRAQFEAWVKTLSKTGLGEAEGFFTVIRRDKVRGFKAVPYSEVYGTDLVKCAALLREAAKLTDNKTLRRFLETRASAFLSNDYYESDVAWMDLDAPIDITIGPYETYNDELFGYKAGYESYVNIRDDAETAKLKFFGDHMQEVEDNLPMDARHRNPKIGGLSPIRVVNEVITSGDGAHGVQTAAYNLPNDERVVHEKGSKRVMLKNVQEAKFRMTLTPISKLVLAPAALPSLSFDSFFTHILAHEMSHGIGPHQIRVSGRDTTVRQELKDLYSAIEEAKADVLGLFMLQFLQDRGYIKHDETQLYTTYLASSFRTLRFGLNEAHGKGMALQFSYMVNKGAFVYRNGLWNVELGKVRGAVRDLAHDLLTVEATGDHAGAKKMLDTLSVMRPDVAETLKRVAHVPVDIRPVFVTATELAPELR
;
A
#
# COMPACT_ATOMS: atom_id res chain seq x y z
N MET A 1 37.39 -43.88 29.47
CA MET A 1 38.02 -43.47 28.19
C MET A 1 37.13 -43.95 27.07
N GLY A 2 36.51 -43.07 26.30
CA GLY A 2 35.60 -43.40 25.21
C GLY A 2 35.11 -42.12 24.59
N ARG A 3 35.88 -41.55 23.63
CA ARG A 3 35.52 -40.30 22.92
C ARG A 3 34.49 -40.65 21.83
N ASN A 4 33.23 -40.32 22.03
CA ASN A 4 32.22 -40.29 20.98
C ASN A 4 32.41 -39.02 20.14
N LYS A 5 32.81 -39.22 18.90
CA LYS A 5 32.81 -38.17 17.85
C LYS A 5 31.39 -38.06 17.29
N PHE A 6 30.69 -36.96 17.62
CA PHE A 6 29.48 -36.57 16.89
C PHE A 6 29.90 -35.97 15.53
N LEU A 7 29.57 -36.68 14.45
CA LEU A 7 29.64 -36.12 13.09
C LEU A 7 28.39 -35.23 12.89
N ILE A 8 28.58 -33.93 12.85
CA ILE A 8 27.55 -32.98 12.40
C ILE A 8 27.57 -33.01 10.86
N PHE A 9 26.54 -33.63 10.27
CA PHE A 9 26.26 -33.45 8.83
C PHE A 9 25.67 -32.06 8.62
N VAL A 10 26.49 -31.15 8.16
CA VAL A 10 26.04 -29.85 7.61
C VAL A 10 25.55 -30.15 6.20
N THR A 11 24.24 -30.22 6.02
CA THR A 11 23.62 -30.26 4.70
C THR A 11 23.65 -28.84 4.13
N VAL A 12 24.67 -28.58 3.32
CA VAL A 12 24.75 -27.35 2.52
C VAL A 12 23.68 -27.48 1.42
N PHE A 13 22.58 -26.76 1.58
CA PHE A 13 21.66 -26.50 0.47
C PHE A 13 22.41 -25.57 -0.49
N MET A 14 22.97 -26.13 -1.57
CA MET A 14 23.39 -25.34 -2.73
C MET A 14 22.14 -24.75 -3.36
N THR A 15 21.80 -23.51 -3.02
CA THR A 15 20.91 -22.68 -3.84
C THR A 15 21.68 -22.38 -5.12
N THR A 16 21.39 -23.09 -6.19
CA THR A 16 21.83 -22.72 -7.53
C THR A 16 21.20 -21.38 -7.85
N THR A 17 21.99 -20.31 -7.83
CA THR A 17 21.58 -19.00 -8.37
C THR A 17 21.37 -19.15 -9.88
N ILE A 18 20.12 -19.21 -10.30
CA ILE A 18 19.76 -19.22 -11.72
C ILE A 18 20.08 -17.82 -12.26
N SER A 19 20.96 -17.72 -13.26
CA SER A 19 21.25 -16.47 -13.94
C SER A 19 20.06 -16.01 -14.79
N ALA A 20 19.88 -14.71 -14.97
CA ALA A 20 18.83 -14.13 -15.86
C ALA A 20 18.90 -14.67 -17.31
N THR A 21 20.06 -15.15 -17.74
CA THR A 21 20.27 -15.80 -19.06
C THR A 21 19.65 -17.18 -19.15
N ASP A 22 19.43 -17.86 -18.01
CA ASP A 22 19.02 -19.26 -17.95
C ASP A 22 17.50 -19.44 -17.70
N LEU A 23 16.76 -18.32 -17.51
CA LEU A 23 15.31 -18.39 -17.29
C LEU A 23 14.59 -18.85 -18.57
N THR A 24 13.82 -19.91 -18.40
CA THR A 24 12.96 -20.48 -19.45
C THR A 24 11.63 -19.75 -19.54
N VAL A 25 10.92 -19.92 -20.67
CA VAL A 25 9.53 -19.43 -20.84
C VAL A 25 8.64 -19.91 -19.69
N LYS A 26 8.74 -21.19 -19.30
CA LYS A 26 7.94 -21.78 -18.21
C LYS A 26 8.19 -21.08 -16.89
N GLN A 27 9.45 -20.83 -16.53
CA GLN A 27 9.79 -20.14 -15.27
C GLN A 27 9.26 -18.71 -15.24
N LEU A 28 9.40 -17.95 -16.33
CA LEU A 28 8.82 -16.59 -16.43
C LEU A 28 7.30 -16.59 -16.33
N GLN A 29 6.64 -17.60 -16.93
CA GLN A 29 5.19 -17.76 -16.80
C GLN A 29 4.78 -18.11 -15.37
N GLU A 30 5.53 -18.95 -14.67
CA GLU A 30 5.32 -19.26 -13.25
C GLU A 30 5.53 -18.01 -12.36
N MET A 31 6.54 -17.19 -12.66
CA MET A 31 6.76 -15.90 -11.99
C MET A 31 5.59 -14.92 -12.23
N THR A 32 5.13 -14.82 -13.47
CA THR A 32 3.96 -13.98 -13.83
C THR A 32 2.67 -14.48 -13.18
N ALA A 33 2.48 -15.81 -13.07
CA ALA A 33 1.29 -16.43 -12.48
C ALA A 33 1.15 -16.18 -10.96
N ARG A 34 2.19 -15.66 -10.30
CA ARG A 34 2.09 -15.14 -8.93
C ARG A 34 1.13 -13.94 -8.83
N PHE A 35 0.80 -13.33 -9.95
CA PHE A 35 -0.15 -12.22 -10.07
C PHE A 35 -1.35 -12.66 -10.92
N ALA A 36 -2.50 -12.82 -10.28
CA ALA A 36 -3.70 -13.31 -10.93
C ALA A 36 -4.26 -12.27 -11.91
N PRO A 37 -4.42 -12.56 -13.21
CA PRO A 37 -5.06 -11.63 -14.13
C PRO A 37 -6.53 -11.42 -13.75
N VAL A 38 -6.98 -10.17 -13.76
CA VAL A 38 -8.36 -9.82 -13.44
C VAL A 38 -8.82 -8.60 -14.20
N ASP A 39 -9.99 -8.72 -14.84
CA ASP A 39 -10.66 -7.59 -15.47
C ASP A 39 -11.22 -6.63 -14.43
N LEU A 40 -10.81 -5.36 -14.49
CA LEU A 40 -11.42 -4.27 -13.74
C LEU A 40 -12.30 -3.44 -14.68
N ARG A 41 -13.59 -3.39 -14.35
CA ARG A 41 -14.60 -2.58 -15.04
C ARG A 41 -15.23 -1.61 -14.05
N VAL A 42 -15.43 -0.38 -14.50
CA VAL A 42 -16.05 0.67 -13.70
C VAL A 42 -17.26 1.22 -14.44
N ASP A 43 -18.37 1.37 -13.73
CA ASP A 43 -19.56 2.01 -14.28
C ASP A 43 -19.36 3.52 -14.40
N THR A 44 -19.34 4.02 -15.63
CA THR A 44 -19.22 5.43 -15.96
C THR A 44 -20.54 6.06 -16.41
N SER A 45 -21.67 5.33 -16.32
CA SER A 45 -22.97 5.77 -16.82
C SER A 45 -23.51 7.03 -16.14
N LYS A 46 -23.12 7.25 -14.88
CA LYS A 46 -23.51 8.41 -14.09
C LYS A 46 -22.71 9.68 -14.37
N LEU A 47 -21.62 9.58 -15.11
CA LEU A 47 -20.82 10.75 -15.48
C LEU A 47 -21.56 11.61 -16.51
N SER A 48 -21.44 12.94 -16.38
CA SER A 48 -21.86 13.87 -17.42
C SER A 48 -21.11 13.62 -18.72
N ALA A 49 -21.63 14.14 -19.84
CA ALA A 49 -20.91 14.03 -21.11
C ALA A 49 -19.53 14.72 -21.06
N GLY A 50 -19.45 15.86 -20.35
CA GLY A 50 -18.20 16.59 -20.13
C GLY A 50 -17.20 15.81 -19.28
N ASP A 51 -17.64 15.24 -18.15
CA ASP A 51 -16.78 14.43 -17.28
C ASP A 51 -16.31 13.15 -17.99
N ARG A 52 -17.17 12.52 -18.79
CA ARG A 52 -16.77 11.34 -19.60
C ARG A 52 -15.69 11.69 -20.62
N ALA A 53 -15.81 12.85 -21.29
CA ALA A 53 -14.78 13.32 -22.21
C ALA A 53 -13.48 13.71 -21.46
N ALA A 54 -13.60 14.31 -20.29
CA ALA A 54 -12.46 14.60 -19.42
C ALA A 54 -11.76 13.31 -18.97
N LEU A 55 -12.51 12.25 -18.59
CA LEU A 55 -11.96 10.96 -18.20
C LEU A 55 -11.06 10.36 -19.28
N VAL A 56 -11.43 10.47 -20.57
CA VAL A 56 -10.57 10.02 -21.68
C VAL A 56 -9.20 10.71 -21.64
N LYS A 57 -9.18 12.05 -21.43
CA LYS A 57 -7.93 12.82 -21.35
C LYS A 57 -7.10 12.46 -20.11
N LEU A 58 -7.76 12.13 -19.00
CA LEU A 58 -7.09 11.68 -17.79
C LEU A 58 -6.47 10.29 -17.94
N ILE A 59 -7.12 9.38 -18.66
CA ILE A 59 -6.55 8.07 -19.03
C ILE A 59 -5.30 8.26 -19.92
N GLU A 60 -5.37 9.16 -20.90
CA GLU A 60 -4.21 9.49 -21.75
C GLU A 60 -3.06 10.07 -20.92
N ALA A 61 -3.35 10.99 -19.99
CA ALA A 61 -2.35 11.58 -19.08
C ALA A 61 -1.72 10.53 -18.16
N SER A 62 -2.53 9.62 -17.61
CA SER A 62 -2.06 8.51 -16.78
C SER A 62 -1.01 7.65 -17.51
N ARG A 63 -1.23 7.34 -18.77
CA ARG A 63 -0.27 6.56 -19.59
C ARG A 63 1.08 7.27 -19.80
N VAL A 64 1.08 8.61 -19.82
CA VAL A 64 2.35 9.37 -19.86
C VAL A 64 3.15 9.15 -18.57
N ILE A 65 2.49 8.95 -17.45
CA ILE A 65 3.14 8.66 -16.15
C ILE A 65 3.90 7.33 -16.18
N ASP A 66 3.38 6.28 -16.82
CA ASP A 66 4.13 5.03 -17.01
C ASP A 66 5.48 5.28 -17.72
N HIS A 67 5.49 6.14 -18.75
CA HIS A 67 6.71 6.46 -19.48
C HIS A 67 7.74 7.22 -18.61
N ILE A 68 7.27 8.16 -17.77
CA ILE A 68 8.14 8.86 -16.81
C ILE A 68 8.69 7.87 -15.77
N PHE A 69 7.83 7.02 -15.22
CA PHE A 69 8.24 6.09 -14.18
C PHE A 69 9.26 5.06 -14.67
N LEU A 70 9.11 4.55 -15.89
CA LEU A 70 10.14 3.69 -16.50
C LEU A 70 11.52 4.35 -16.52
N GLN A 71 11.57 5.67 -16.79
CA GLN A 71 12.82 6.44 -16.74
C GLN A 71 13.33 6.62 -15.30
N GLN A 72 12.45 6.68 -14.31
CA GLN A 72 12.82 6.80 -12.89
C GLN A 72 13.37 5.49 -12.32
N VAL A 73 12.83 4.35 -12.75
CA VAL A 73 13.31 3.03 -12.29
C VAL A 73 14.73 2.78 -12.78
N TRP A 74 15.01 3.03 -14.06
CA TRP A 74 16.34 2.83 -14.65
C TRP A 74 16.48 3.56 -15.98
N THR A 75 17.66 4.16 -16.19
CA THR A 75 17.95 4.91 -17.42
C THR A 75 17.91 4.07 -18.71
N GLY A 76 18.15 2.77 -18.61
CA GLY A 76 18.09 1.82 -19.73
C GLY A 76 16.69 1.28 -20.06
N ASN A 77 15.66 1.54 -19.25
CA ASN A 77 14.35 0.89 -19.37
C ASN A 77 13.65 1.13 -20.70
N LEU A 78 13.66 2.37 -21.21
CA LEU A 78 12.98 2.67 -22.49
C LEU A 78 13.63 1.95 -23.68
N ALA A 79 14.96 1.86 -23.70
CA ALA A 79 15.69 1.13 -24.74
C ALA A 79 15.46 -0.39 -24.61
N LEU A 80 15.42 -0.90 -23.37
CA LEU A 80 15.13 -2.30 -23.10
C LEU A 80 13.70 -2.66 -23.53
N GLU A 81 12.71 -1.86 -23.16
CA GLU A 81 11.32 -2.06 -23.55
C GLU A 81 11.17 -2.13 -25.08
N ALA A 82 11.76 -1.17 -25.80
CA ALA A 82 11.76 -1.16 -27.27
C ALA A 82 12.38 -2.43 -27.87
N LYS A 83 13.48 -2.93 -27.26
CA LYS A 83 14.10 -4.20 -27.66
C LYS A 83 13.19 -5.40 -27.37
N LEU A 84 12.55 -5.46 -26.20
CA LEU A 84 11.66 -6.55 -25.82
C LEU A 84 10.41 -6.59 -26.73
N ARG A 85 9.87 -5.44 -27.15
CA ARG A 85 8.74 -5.36 -28.10
C ARG A 85 9.10 -5.92 -29.49
N GLN A 86 10.35 -5.83 -29.91
CA GLN A 86 10.84 -6.39 -31.18
C GLN A 86 11.05 -7.91 -31.12
N ASP A 87 11.24 -8.48 -29.92
CA ASP A 87 11.43 -9.92 -29.77
C ASP A 87 10.08 -10.66 -29.76
N THR A 88 9.68 -11.18 -30.93
CA THR A 88 8.42 -11.90 -31.11
C THR A 88 8.45 -13.36 -30.66
N SER A 89 9.59 -13.87 -30.19
CA SER A 89 9.74 -15.22 -29.66
C SER A 89 8.87 -15.43 -28.40
N ALA A 90 8.59 -16.69 -28.06
CA ALA A 90 7.86 -17.02 -26.85
C ALA A 90 8.58 -16.48 -25.59
N LEU A 91 9.93 -16.50 -25.59
CA LEU A 91 10.74 -15.98 -24.49
C LEU A 91 10.69 -14.45 -24.42
N GLY A 92 10.79 -13.76 -25.58
CA GLY A 92 10.67 -12.30 -25.65
C GLY A 92 9.32 -11.82 -25.14
N LYS A 93 8.23 -12.47 -25.55
CA LYS A 93 6.86 -12.16 -25.08
C LYS A 93 6.72 -12.36 -23.56
N ALA A 94 7.23 -13.46 -23.02
CA ALA A 94 7.18 -13.71 -21.58
C ALA A 94 8.01 -12.68 -20.78
N ARG A 95 9.18 -12.28 -21.29
CA ARG A 95 10.00 -11.21 -20.71
C ARG A 95 9.31 -9.85 -20.76
N LEU A 96 8.69 -9.49 -21.88
CA LEU A 96 7.96 -8.23 -22.01
C LEU A 96 6.76 -8.16 -21.07
N GLU A 97 6.00 -9.26 -20.95
CA GLU A 97 4.87 -9.34 -20.04
C GLU A 97 5.30 -9.14 -18.58
N TYR A 98 6.37 -9.82 -18.15
CA TYR A 98 6.88 -9.70 -16.79
C TYR A 98 7.60 -8.36 -16.54
N PHE A 99 8.22 -7.76 -17.57
CA PHE A 99 8.78 -6.40 -17.54
C PHE A 99 7.69 -5.36 -17.23
N TRP A 100 6.55 -5.43 -17.90
CA TRP A 100 5.46 -4.49 -17.65
C TRP A 100 4.82 -4.67 -16.28
N LEU A 101 4.78 -5.89 -15.76
CA LEU A 101 4.31 -6.15 -14.40
C LEU A 101 5.21 -5.46 -13.36
N ASN A 102 6.54 -5.51 -13.56
CA ASN A 102 7.52 -4.94 -12.63
C ASN A 102 8.00 -3.53 -13.02
N ARG A 103 7.50 -2.94 -14.10
CA ARG A 103 7.99 -1.65 -14.64
C ARG A 103 9.51 -1.60 -14.83
N GLY A 104 10.16 -2.75 -15.00
CA GLY A 104 11.60 -2.89 -15.14
C GLY A 104 12.03 -4.34 -15.27
N PRO A 105 13.33 -4.63 -15.42
CA PRO A 105 13.85 -5.98 -15.58
C PRO A 105 14.13 -6.72 -14.27
N TRP A 106 13.67 -6.21 -13.13
CA TRP A 106 13.87 -6.78 -11.79
C TRP A 106 12.54 -7.09 -11.14
N SER A 107 12.54 -8.07 -10.23
CA SER A 107 11.35 -8.50 -9.51
C SER A 107 11.51 -8.27 -8.02
N ASP A 108 10.58 -7.50 -7.43
CA ASP A 108 10.54 -7.24 -5.98
C ASP A 108 10.30 -8.54 -5.19
N LEU A 109 9.53 -9.48 -5.75
CA LEU A 109 9.29 -10.77 -5.12
C LEU A 109 10.51 -11.71 -5.13
N ASP A 110 11.57 -11.35 -5.88
CA ASP A 110 12.80 -12.13 -6.03
C ASP A 110 14.03 -11.30 -5.64
N GLU A 111 13.91 -10.47 -4.61
CA GLU A 111 15.00 -9.66 -4.04
C GLU A 111 15.65 -8.73 -5.08
N HIS A 112 14.86 -8.13 -5.96
CA HIS A 112 15.30 -7.26 -7.05
C HIS A 112 16.32 -7.89 -8.00
N LYS A 113 16.29 -9.23 -8.17
CA LYS A 113 17.14 -9.92 -9.15
C LYS A 113 16.63 -9.70 -10.57
N ALA A 114 17.58 -9.54 -11.49
CA ALA A 114 17.26 -9.39 -12.91
C ALA A 114 16.70 -10.70 -13.50
N PHE A 115 15.67 -10.57 -14.32
CA PHE A 115 15.10 -11.67 -15.13
C PHE A 115 15.32 -11.48 -16.64
N VAL A 116 15.99 -10.39 -17.03
CA VAL A 116 16.39 -10.10 -18.41
C VAL A 116 17.91 -10.00 -18.47
N PRO A 117 18.59 -10.66 -19.44
CA PRO A 117 20.05 -10.56 -19.58
C PRO A 117 20.48 -9.19 -20.10
N GLY A 118 21.71 -8.79 -19.74
CA GLY A 118 22.34 -7.57 -20.23
C GLY A 118 21.93 -6.30 -19.48
N VAL A 119 21.35 -6.46 -18.30
CA VAL A 119 21.05 -5.39 -17.33
C VAL A 119 21.86 -5.63 -16.04
N PRO A 120 21.98 -4.67 -15.12
CA PRO A 120 22.56 -4.91 -13.80
C PRO A 120 21.89 -6.12 -13.11
N GLU A 121 22.68 -6.95 -12.43
CA GLU A 121 22.21 -8.17 -11.78
C GLU A 121 21.10 -7.91 -10.75
N ARG A 122 21.19 -6.75 -10.07
CA ARG A 122 20.17 -6.24 -9.14
C ARG A 122 19.81 -4.81 -9.52
N LYS A 123 18.59 -4.41 -9.17
CA LYS A 123 18.12 -3.04 -9.30
C LYS A 123 19.10 -2.11 -8.54
N PRO A 124 19.58 -1.01 -9.17
CA PRO A 124 20.36 -0.02 -8.45
C PRO A 124 19.56 0.59 -7.29
N GLU A 125 20.12 0.63 -6.06
CA GLU A 125 19.43 1.16 -4.87
C GLU A 125 18.92 2.60 -5.06
N GLY A 126 19.69 3.44 -5.78
CA GLY A 126 19.29 4.81 -6.10
C GLY A 126 18.40 4.93 -7.34
N ALA A 127 17.95 3.82 -7.93
CA ALA A 127 17.21 3.81 -9.19
C ALA A 127 17.88 4.73 -10.24
N ALA A 128 17.11 5.48 -11.03
CA ALA A 128 17.66 6.50 -11.92
C ALA A 128 17.66 7.91 -11.31
N PHE A 129 17.42 8.04 -10.02
CA PHE A 129 17.45 9.33 -9.32
C PHE A 129 18.89 9.81 -9.06
N TYR A 130 19.84 8.90 -9.03
CA TYR A 130 21.26 9.18 -8.79
C TYR A 130 22.12 8.60 -9.91
N PRO A 131 23.40 9.03 -10.05
CA PRO A 131 24.36 8.29 -10.85
C PRO A 131 24.50 6.85 -10.33
N GLU A 132 24.51 5.86 -11.22
CA GLU A 132 24.52 4.43 -10.84
C GLU A 132 25.71 4.03 -9.95
N ASP A 133 26.81 4.76 -10.06
CA ASP A 133 28.04 4.55 -9.29
C ASP A 133 28.14 5.44 -8.03
N LEU A 134 27.08 6.20 -7.70
CA LEU A 134 27.07 7.03 -6.50
C LEU A 134 26.97 6.17 -5.24
N THR A 135 27.91 6.37 -4.33
CA THR A 135 27.85 5.76 -3.01
C THR A 135 27.21 6.71 -1.99
N ARG A 136 26.60 6.13 -0.96
CA ARG A 136 26.03 6.88 0.18
C ARG A 136 27.05 7.86 0.76
N ALA A 137 28.29 7.42 0.99
CA ALA A 137 29.36 8.25 1.54
C ALA A 137 29.72 9.45 0.63
N GLN A 138 29.70 9.27 -0.70
CA GLN A 138 29.95 10.36 -1.64
C GLN A 138 28.85 11.41 -1.60
N PHE A 139 27.58 10.98 -1.54
CA PHE A 139 26.45 11.89 -1.39
C PHE A 139 26.51 12.66 -0.08
N GLU A 140 26.70 11.99 1.05
CA GLU A 140 26.81 12.60 2.37
C GLU A 140 28.00 13.58 2.49
N ALA A 141 29.11 13.31 1.81
CA ALA A 141 30.24 14.23 1.74
C ALA A 141 29.88 15.48 0.91
N TRP A 142 29.18 15.29 -0.22
CA TRP A 142 28.78 16.39 -1.09
C TRP A 142 27.75 17.31 -0.42
N VAL A 143 26.71 16.78 0.20
CA VAL A 143 25.65 17.61 0.81
C VAL A 143 26.19 18.49 1.96
N LYS A 144 27.24 18.07 2.65
CA LYS A 144 27.92 18.89 3.68
C LYS A 144 28.58 20.16 3.11
N THR A 145 28.80 20.21 1.80
CA THR A 145 29.39 21.39 1.13
C THR A 145 28.35 22.37 0.63
N LEU A 146 27.06 22.01 0.71
CA LEU A 146 25.96 22.81 0.15
C LEU A 146 25.47 23.89 1.10
N SER A 147 24.93 24.97 0.52
CA SER A 147 24.10 25.92 1.25
C SER A 147 22.80 25.25 1.73
N LYS A 148 22.07 25.91 2.65
CA LYS A 148 20.75 25.43 3.11
C LYS A 148 19.78 25.19 1.95
N THR A 149 19.74 26.08 0.96
CA THR A 149 18.92 25.92 -0.25
C THR A 149 19.38 24.70 -1.07
N GLY A 150 20.68 24.60 -1.36
CA GLY A 150 21.23 23.48 -2.11
C GLY A 150 21.04 22.13 -1.41
N LEU A 151 21.08 22.09 -0.07
CA LEU A 151 20.77 20.91 0.71
C LEU A 151 19.28 20.51 0.52
N GLY A 152 18.35 21.49 0.63
CA GLY A 152 16.93 21.23 0.39
C GLY A 152 16.64 20.75 -1.05
N GLU A 153 17.38 21.21 -2.05
CA GLU A 153 17.29 20.70 -3.43
C GLU A 153 17.88 19.29 -3.55
N ALA A 154 19.02 19.01 -2.91
CA ALA A 154 19.68 17.71 -2.96
C ALA A 154 18.85 16.60 -2.29
N GLU A 155 18.24 16.89 -1.16
CA GLU A 155 17.43 15.94 -0.38
C GLU A 155 15.93 16.04 -0.71
N GLY A 156 15.51 17.02 -1.52
CA GLY A 156 14.10 17.24 -1.88
C GLY A 156 13.52 16.14 -2.78
N PHE A 157 12.21 15.97 -2.71
CA PHE A 157 11.45 14.93 -3.40
C PHE A 157 11.53 15.00 -4.93
N PHE A 158 11.66 16.22 -5.51
CA PHE A 158 11.38 16.46 -6.93
C PHE A 158 12.63 16.85 -7.72
N THR A 159 13.78 16.26 -7.37
CA THR A 159 15.04 16.48 -8.06
C THR A 159 15.76 15.16 -8.30
N VAL A 160 16.52 15.11 -9.38
CA VAL A 160 17.44 14.01 -9.71
C VAL A 160 18.87 14.49 -9.51
N ILE A 161 19.72 13.68 -8.93
CA ILE A 161 21.14 13.99 -8.77
C ILE A 161 21.88 13.56 -10.03
N ARG A 162 22.68 14.45 -10.57
CA ARG A 162 23.52 14.21 -11.77
C ARG A 162 24.96 14.61 -11.50
N ARG A 163 25.90 14.00 -12.22
CA ARG A 163 27.31 14.41 -12.15
C ARG A 163 27.48 15.81 -12.75
N ASP A 164 28.29 16.60 -12.07
CA ASP A 164 28.70 17.94 -12.50
C ASP A 164 30.23 18.01 -12.52
N LYS A 165 30.80 18.55 -13.61
CA LYS A 165 32.25 18.58 -13.80
C LYS A 165 32.99 19.52 -12.82
N VAL A 166 32.28 20.52 -12.28
CA VAL A 166 32.88 21.55 -11.40
C VAL A 166 32.57 21.24 -9.92
N ARG A 167 31.35 20.83 -9.62
CA ARG A 167 30.86 20.68 -8.25
C ARG A 167 30.74 19.22 -7.79
N GLY A 168 31.19 18.27 -8.62
CA GLY A 168 31.02 16.85 -8.39
C GLY A 168 29.58 16.35 -8.69
N PHE A 169 28.57 16.99 -8.07
CA PHE A 169 27.16 16.68 -8.29
C PHE A 169 26.30 17.95 -8.35
N LYS A 170 25.12 17.82 -8.95
CA LYS A 170 24.06 18.85 -8.97
C LYS A 170 22.69 18.20 -8.85
N ALA A 171 21.77 18.87 -8.18
CA ALA A 171 20.35 18.56 -8.23
C ALA A 171 19.72 19.17 -9.49
N VAL A 172 18.91 18.39 -10.21
CA VAL A 172 18.21 18.82 -11.43
C VAL A 172 16.72 18.61 -11.21
N PRO A 173 15.85 19.63 -11.36
CA PRO A 173 14.41 19.50 -11.14
C PRO A 173 13.77 18.48 -12.08
N TYR A 174 12.73 17.80 -11.60
CA TYR A 174 11.94 16.86 -12.41
C TYR A 174 11.33 17.51 -13.65
N SER A 175 10.89 18.78 -13.54
CA SER A 175 10.38 19.55 -14.66
C SER A 175 11.39 19.74 -15.81
N GLU A 176 12.69 19.67 -15.51
CA GLU A 176 13.75 19.68 -16.53
C GLU A 176 14.03 18.26 -17.03
N VAL A 177 14.25 17.29 -16.13
CA VAL A 177 14.64 15.91 -16.48
C VAL A 177 13.56 15.20 -17.29
N TYR A 178 12.30 15.34 -16.90
CA TYR A 178 11.14 14.69 -17.53
C TYR A 178 10.30 15.70 -18.33
N GLY A 179 10.85 16.87 -18.67
CA GLY A 179 10.12 18.01 -19.21
C GLY A 179 9.28 17.70 -20.45
N THR A 180 9.76 16.88 -21.38
CA THR A 180 9.01 16.51 -22.58
C THR A 180 7.69 15.80 -22.24
N ASP A 181 7.73 14.83 -21.35
CA ASP A 181 6.55 14.07 -20.92
C ASP A 181 5.63 14.93 -20.03
N LEU A 182 6.20 15.72 -19.13
CA LEU A 182 5.45 16.61 -18.24
C LEU A 182 4.70 17.70 -19.00
N VAL A 183 5.26 18.26 -20.06
CA VAL A 183 4.56 19.20 -20.96
C VAL A 183 3.37 18.54 -21.64
N LYS A 184 3.53 17.31 -22.15
CA LYS A 184 2.44 16.53 -22.74
C LYS A 184 1.36 16.22 -21.70
N CYS A 185 1.74 15.75 -20.51
CA CYS A 185 0.81 15.46 -19.42
C CYS A 185 0.04 16.73 -18.99
N ALA A 186 0.73 17.86 -18.79
CA ALA A 186 0.12 19.15 -18.45
C ALA A 186 -0.89 19.63 -19.52
N ALA A 187 -0.61 19.41 -20.81
CA ALA A 187 -1.55 19.74 -21.87
C ALA A 187 -2.83 18.91 -21.76
N LEU A 188 -2.72 17.58 -21.55
CA LEU A 188 -3.86 16.68 -21.36
C LEU A 188 -4.70 17.04 -20.13
N LEU A 189 -4.07 17.40 -19.00
CA LEU A 189 -4.78 17.86 -17.81
C LEU A 189 -5.56 19.17 -18.08
N ARG A 190 -4.99 20.12 -18.82
CA ARG A 190 -5.67 21.36 -19.23
C ARG A 190 -6.83 21.12 -20.20
N GLU A 191 -6.69 20.13 -21.11
CA GLU A 191 -7.80 19.70 -21.95
C GLU A 191 -8.94 19.11 -21.10
N ALA A 192 -8.63 18.20 -20.18
CA ALA A 192 -9.62 17.63 -19.25
C ALA A 192 -10.30 18.73 -18.40
N ALA A 193 -9.54 19.72 -17.92
CA ALA A 193 -10.06 20.85 -17.15
C ALA A 193 -11.11 21.68 -17.92
N LYS A 194 -10.96 21.81 -19.23
CA LYS A 194 -11.94 22.52 -20.09
C LYS A 194 -13.21 21.70 -20.34
N LEU A 195 -13.13 20.38 -20.27
CA LEU A 195 -14.24 19.46 -20.55
C LEU A 195 -15.15 19.23 -19.35
N THR A 196 -14.59 19.18 -18.12
CA THR A 196 -15.38 18.96 -16.91
C THR A 196 -16.16 20.22 -16.49
N ASP A 197 -17.39 20.02 -16.02
CA ASP A 197 -18.20 21.07 -15.40
C ASP A 197 -17.93 21.22 -13.89
N ASN A 198 -17.24 20.25 -13.28
CA ASN A 198 -16.93 20.27 -11.86
C ASN A 198 -15.80 21.27 -11.56
N LYS A 199 -16.10 22.26 -10.71
CA LYS A 199 -15.17 23.37 -10.40
C LYS A 199 -13.94 22.91 -9.61
N THR A 200 -14.09 21.96 -8.70
CA THR A 200 -12.98 21.47 -7.87
C THR A 200 -12.03 20.62 -8.70
N LEU A 201 -12.56 19.76 -9.57
CA LEU A 201 -11.75 18.97 -10.51
C LEU A 201 -11.00 19.89 -11.48
N ARG A 202 -11.68 20.88 -12.07
CA ARG A 202 -11.04 21.86 -12.95
C ARG A 202 -9.87 22.57 -12.26
N ARG A 203 -10.09 23.09 -11.03
CA ARG A 203 -9.04 23.76 -10.26
C ARG A 203 -7.84 22.85 -10.02
N PHE A 204 -8.09 21.60 -9.58
CA PHE A 204 -7.01 20.65 -9.36
C PHE A 204 -6.21 20.37 -10.64
N LEU A 205 -6.89 20.12 -11.76
CA LEU A 205 -6.23 19.82 -13.03
C LEU A 205 -5.39 20.99 -13.57
N GLU A 206 -5.88 22.23 -13.44
CA GLU A 206 -5.15 23.43 -13.86
C GLU A 206 -3.92 23.69 -12.98
N THR A 207 -4.06 23.58 -11.65
CA THR A 207 -2.93 23.76 -10.72
C THR A 207 -1.91 22.63 -10.86
N ARG A 208 -2.34 21.38 -11.03
CA ARG A 208 -1.43 20.24 -11.25
C ARG A 208 -0.68 20.35 -12.57
N ALA A 209 -1.34 20.76 -13.63
CA ALA A 209 -0.69 21.04 -14.91
C ALA A 209 0.38 22.13 -14.80
N SER A 210 0.16 23.14 -13.94
CA SER A 210 1.14 24.18 -13.68
C SER A 210 2.29 23.67 -12.81
N ALA A 211 2.00 22.82 -11.80
CA ALA A 211 2.99 22.18 -10.94
C ALA A 211 3.98 21.30 -11.71
N PHE A 212 3.53 20.57 -12.72
CA PHE A 212 4.40 19.78 -13.60
C PHE A 212 5.45 20.61 -14.33
N LEU A 213 5.13 21.87 -14.63
CA LEU A 213 6.04 22.78 -15.35
C LEU A 213 6.92 23.60 -14.40
N SER A 214 6.41 23.95 -13.22
CA SER A 214 7.14 24.75 -12.22
C SER A 214 7.98 23.93 -11.25
N ASN A 215 7.71 22.64 -11.12
CA ASN A 215 8.26 21.76 -10.10
C ASN A 215 7.84 22.11 -8.66
N ASP A 216 6.81 22.96 -8.48
CA ASP A 216 6.21 23.28 -7.18
C ASP A 216 4.79 22.72 -7.12
N TYR A 217 4.56 21.79 -6.20
CA TYR A 217 3.31 21.03 -6.09
C TYR A 217 2.35 21.56 -5.01
N TYR A 218 2.77 22.52 -4.18
CA TYR A 218 2.01 22.97 -3.02
C TYR A 218 0.55 23.35 -3.36
N GLU A 219 0.35 24.30 -4.27
CA GLU A 219 -1.00 24.77 -4.65
C GLU A 219 -1.88 23.65 -5.24
N SER A 220 -1.26 22.73 -5.95
CA SER A 220 -1.99 21.60 -6.53
C SER A 220 -2.34 20.53 -5.49
N ASP A 221 -1.53 20.33 -4.46
CA ASP A 221 -1.84 19.43 -3.35
C ASP A 221 -2.94 20.02 -2.45
N VAL A 222 -2.94 21.35 -2.23
CA VAL A 222 -4.07 22.05 -1.59
C VAL A 222 -5.36 21.86 -2.40
N ALA A 223 -5.30 22.03 -3.73
CA ALA A 223 -6.47 21.83 -4.60
C ALA A 223 -6.94 20.37 -4.62
N TRP A 224 -6.01 19.40 -4.50
CA TRP A 224 -6.34 17.97 -4.39
C TRP A 224 -7.06 17.65 -3.07
N MET A 225 -6.67 18.27 -1.97
CA MET A 225 -7.39 18.13 -0.69
C MET A 225 -8.83 18.63 -0.79
N ASP A 226 -9.06 19.70 -1.55
CA ASP A 226 -10.39 20.30 -1.78
C ASP A 226 -11.20 19.59 -2.90
N LEU A 227 -10.63 18.55 -3.56
CA LEU A 227 -11.29 17.86 -4.67
C LEU A 227 -12.56 17.13 -4.21
N ASP A 228 -13.70 17.53 -4.80
CA ASP A 228 -15.01 16.91 -4.57
C ASP A 228 -15.74 16.78 -5.92
N ALA A 229 -15.52 15.67 -6.58
CA ALA A 229 -16.02 15.38 -7.93
C ALA A 229 -16.38 13.89 -8.09
N PRO A 230 -17.21 13.53 -9.10
CA PRO A 230 -17.43 12.14 -9.46
C PRO A 230 -16.16 11.42 -9.93
N ILE A 231 -15.24 12.15 -10.61
CA ILE A 231 -13.90 11.66 -10.94
C ILE A 231 -12.97 12.08 -9.80
N ASP A 232 -12.36 11.11 -9.15
CA ASP A 232 -11.28 11.31 -8.18
C ASP A 232 -9.96 10.91 -8.84
N ILE A 233 -9.05 11.86 -8.97
CA ILE A 233 -7.76 11.61 -9.60
C ILE A 233 -6.61 12.05 -8.69
N THR A 234 -5.62 11.17 -8.59
CA THR A 234 -4.30 11.44 -8.02
C THR A 234 -3.29 11.26 -9.13
N ILE A 235 -2.46 12.25 -9.42
CA ILE A 235 -1.43 12.21 -10.45
C ILE A 235 -0.25 13.12 -10.09
N GLY A 236 0.94 12.55 -9.99
CA GLY A 236 2.14 13.29 -9.60
C GLY A 236 3.23 12.40 -9.00
N PRO A 237 4.30 13.00 -8.47
CA PRO A 237 5.35 12.30 -7.74
C PRO A 237 5.00 12.25 -6.24
N TYR A 238 4.89 11.06 -5.67
CA TYR A 238 4.46 10.91 -4.28
C TYR A 238 5.32 9.94 -3.48
N GLU A 239 5.35 8.65 -3.83
CA GLU A 239 5.98 7.62 -3.04
C GLU A 239 7.50 7.54 -3.25
N THR A 240 8.26 7.31 -2.17
CA THR A 240 9.72 7.32 -2.21
C THR A 240 10.36 5.93 -2.17
N TYR A 241 9.57 4.87 -2.25
CA TYR A 241 10.05 3.48 -2.12
C TYR A 241 11.05 3.07 -3.19
N ASN A 242 10.99 3.68 -4.38
CA ASN A 242 11.92 3.38 -5.48
C ASN A 242 13.34 3.90 -5.22
N ASP A 243 13.48 4.93 -4.36
CA ASP A 243 14.76 5.40 -3.84
C ASP A 243 15.15 4.60 -2.59
N GLU A 244 15.70 3.41 -2.79
CA GLU A 244 16.19 2.55 -1.70
C GLU A 244 17.52 3.06 -1.11
N LEU A 245 18.16 4.05 -1.75
CA LEU A 245 19.43 4.62 -1.29
C LEU A 245 19.20 5.57 -0.10
N PHE A 246 18.22 6.49 -0.18
CA PHE A 246 17.96 7.48 0.87
C PHE A 246 16.48 7.66 1.20
N GLY A 247 15.56 7.28 0.32
CA GLY A 247 14.13 7.54 0.46
C GLY A 247 13.76 9.02 0.26
N TYR A 248 14.56 9.77 -0.50
CA TYR A 248 14.34 11.20 -0.74
C TYR A 248 13.54 11.50 -2.01
N LYS A 249 13.59 10.61 -3.01
CA LYS A 249 13.12 10.91 -4.37
C LYS A 249 11.77 10.25 -4.66
N ALA A 250 10.80 11.09 -5.03
CA ALA A 250 9.43 10.62 -5.27
C ALA A 250 9.25 10.01 -6.68
N GLY A 251 8.67 8.82 -6.74
CA GLY A 251 8.22 8.17 -7.97
C GLY A 251 6.95 8.81 -8.51
N TYR A 252 6.83 8.93 -9.84
CA TYR A 252 5.59 9.34 -10.47
C TYR A 252 4.57 8.20 -10.48
N GLU A 253 3.36 8.52 -10.08
CA GLU A 253 2.21 7.61 -10.10
C GLU A 253 0.94 8.34 -10.50
N SER A 254 -0.06 7.58 -10.90
CA SER A 254 -1.38 8.08 -11.24
C SER A 254 -2.44 7.06 -10.90
N TYR A 255 -3.52 7.54 -10.27
CA TYR A 255 -4.76 6.79 -10.02
C TYR A 255 -5.91 7.62 -10.57
N VAL A 256 -6.58 7.10 -11.60
CA VAL A 256 -7.79 7.70 -12.18
C VAL A 256 -8.98 6.87 -11.75
N ASN A 257 -9.89 7.46 -10.99
CA ASN A 257 -10.92 6.75 -10.27
C ASN A 257 -12.29 7.38 -10.47
N ILE A 258 -13.35 6.60 -10.22
CA ILE A 258 -14.73 7.06 -10.05
C ILE A 258 -15.12 6.87 -8.58
N ARG A 259 -15.65 7.93 -7.96
CA ARG A 259 -16.08 7.92 -6.55
C ARG A 259 -17.25 6.95 -6.34
N ASP A 260 -17.18 6.18 -5.27
CA ASP A 260 -18.30 5.35 -4.78
C ASP A 260 -19.09 6.14 -3.73
N ASP A 261 -20.20 6.75 -4.15
CA ASP A 261 -21.02 7.60 -3.28
C ASP A 261 -21.70 6.82 -2.15
N ALA A 262 -22.04 5.54 -2.37
CA ALA A 262 -22.68 4.70 -1.36
C ALA A 262 -21.71 4.37 -0.22
N GLU A 263 -20.48 4.00 -0.54
CA GLU A 263 -19.44 3.76 0.46
C GLU A 263 -19.02 5.06 1.16
N THR A 264 -18.96 6.18 0.44
CA THR A 264 -18.66 7.49 1.03
C THR A 264 -19.74 7.89 2.06
N ALA A 265 -21.00 7.55 1.83
CA ALA A 265 -22.08 7.78 2.80
C ALA A 265 -21.93 6.90 4.06
N LYS A 266 -21.52 5.62 3.92
CA LYS A 266 -21.19 4.75 5.08
C LYS A 266 -20.07 5.36 5.94
N LEU A 267 -19.03 5.88 5.31
CA LEU A 267 -17.91 6.52 6.02
C LEU A 267 -18.36 7.72 6.85
N LYS A 268 -19.21 8.57 6.26
CA LYS A 268 -19.76 9.71 7.00
C LYS A 268 -20.53 9.23 8.24
N PHE A 269 -21.35 8.18 8.07
CA PHE A 269 -22.09 7.58 9.17
C PHE A 269 -21.15 7.09 10.29
N PHE A 270 -20.07 6.37 9.96
CA PHE A 270 -19.09 5.94 10.95
C PHE A 270 -18.43 7.14 11.63
N GLY A 271 -18.04 8.15 10.85
CA GLY A 271 -17.41 9.38 11.36
C GLY A 271 -18.28 10.08 12.40
N ASP A 272 -19.58 10.17 12.15
CA ASP A 272 -20.56 10.80 13.05
C ASP A 272 -20.68 10.06 14.42
N HIS A 273 -20.27 8.79 14.51
CA HIS A 273 -20.32 7.96 15.73
C HIS A 273 -18.96 7.73 16.40
N MET A 274 -17.86 8.22 15.83
CA MET A 274 -16.51 7.91 16.33
C MET A 274 -16.28 8.39 17.78
N GLN A 275 -16.83 9.57 18.16
CA GLN A 275 -16.70 10.03 19.55
C GLN A 275 -17.43 9.09 20.52
N GLU A 276 -18.60 8.57 20.14
CA GLU A 276 -19.33 7.62 20.98
C GLU A 276 -18.57 6.30 21.12
N VAL A 277 -17.88 5.84 20.07
CA VAL A 277 -16.98 4.67 20.13
C VAL A 277 -15.81 4.95 21.08
N GLU A 278 -15.14 6.10 20.94
CA GLU A 278 -14.03 6.53 21.82
C GLU A 278 -14.45 6.54 23.30
N ASP A 279 -15.61 7.13 23.61
CA ASP A 279 -16.16 7.22 24.96
C ASP A 279 -16.47 5.84 25.57
N ASN A 280 -16.56 4.79 24.76
CA ASN A 280 -16.88 3.42 25.18
C ASN A 280 -15.73 2.42 24.94
N LEU A 281 -14.53 2.89 24.56
CA LEU A 281 -13.37 2.01 24.39
C LEU A 281 -13.12 1.20 25.69
N PRO A 282 -12.68 -0.06 25.59
CA PRO A 282 -12.45 -0.94 26.72
C PRO A 282 -11.13 -0.61 27.43
N MET A 283 -11.01 0.63 27.95
CA MET A 283 -9.88 1.11 28.73
C MET A 283 -10.35 2.02 29.86
N ASP A 284 -9.44 2.37 30.77
CA ASP A 284 -9.72 3.32 31.83
C ASP A 284 -10.19 4.67 31.25
N ALA A 285 -11.30 5.19 31.74
CA ALA A 285 -11.93 6.40 31.23
C ALA A 285 -11.00 7.63 31.22
N ARG A 286 -10.05 7.69 32.15
CA ARG A 286 -9.05 8.80 32.22
C ARG A 286 -8.12 8.89 31.00
N HIS A 287 -8.03 7.82 30.21
CA HIS A 287 -7.17 7.74 29.04
C HIS A 287 -7.93 7.94 27.71
N ARG A 288 -9.25 8.05 27.77
CA ARG A 288 -10.09 8.31 26.59
C ARG A 288 -9.96 9.77 26.16
N ASN A 289 -10.04 10.02 24.86
CA ASN A 289 -9.99 11.37 24.33
C ASN A 289 -11.34 12.07 24.54
N PRO A 290 -11.42 13.13 25.34
CA PRO A 290 -12.68 13.83 25.60
C PRO A 290 -13.25 14.49 24.35
N LYS A 291 -12.40 14.71 23.35
CA LYS A 291 -12.77 15.22 22.02
C LYS A 291 -11.75 14.70 21.03
N ILE A 292 -12.16 13.77 20.19
CA ILE A 292 -11.34 13.32 19.06
C ILE A 292 -11.17 14.47 18.06
N GLY A 293 -9.99 14.54 17.44
CA GLY A 293 -9.71 15.49 16.35
C GLY A 293 -10.60 15.25 15.14
N GLY A 294 -10.60 16.16 14.18
CA GLY A 294 -11.22 15.89 12.88
C GLY A 294 -10.58 14.66 12.23
N LEU A 295 -11.40 13.70 11.84
CA LEU A 295 -10.90 12.53 11.12
C LEU A 295 -10.39 12.97 9.75
N SER A 296 -9.28 12.42 9.32
CA SER A 296 -8.81 12.59 7.94
C SER A 296 -9.89 12.12 6.96
N PRO A 297 -10.23 12.92 5.93
CA PRO A 297 -11.23 12.49 4.96
C PRO A 297 -10.81 11.19 4.29
N ILE A 298 -11.74 10.24 4.24
CA ILE A 298 -11.57 8.99 3.51
C ILE A 298 -12.43 9.06 2.25
N ARG A 299 -11.86 8.68 1.12
CA ARG A 299 -12.57 8.53 -0.15
C ARG A 299 -12.58 7.07 -0.56
N VAL A 300 -13.74 6.53 -0.88
CA VAL A 300 -13.85 5.21 -1.49
C VAL A 300 -14.10 5.39 -2.97
N VAL A 301 -13.29 4.74 -3.78
CA VAL A 301 -13.30 4.90 -5.24
C VAL A 301 -13.19 3.56 -5.94
N ASN A 302 -13.60 3.54 -7.21
CA ASN A 302 -13.39 2.45 -8.14
C ASN A 302 -12.35 2.88 -9.19
N GLU A 303 -11.26 2.18 -9.24
CA GLU A 303 -10.11 2.48 -10.11
C GLU A 303 -10.42 2.16 -11.57
N VAL A 304 -10.25 3.16 -12.44
CA VAL A 304 -10.37 3.03 -13.90
C VAL A 304 -9.04 2.65 -14.52
N ILE A 305 -7.95 3.27 -14.06
CA ILE A 305 -6.57 2.95 -14.45
C ILE A 305 -5.61 3.47 -13.37
N THR A 306 -4.55 2.71 -13.14
CA THR A 306 -3.35 3.17 -12.43
C THR A 306 -2.12 3.04 -13.32
N SER A 307 -1.14 3.91 -13.12
CA SER A 307 0.12 3.96 -13.87
C SER A 307 1.28 4.38 -12.99
N GLY A 308 2.49 4.16 -13.46
CA GLY A 308 3.72 4.49 -12.74
C GLY A 308 3.95 3.59 -11.54
N ASP A 309 4.37 4.16 -10.43
CA ASP A 309 4.71 3.43 -9.20
C ASP A 309 3.52 2.63 -8.65
N GLY A 310 2.32 3.20 -8.67
CA GLY A 310 1.11 2.51 -8.23
C GLY A 310 0.75 1.24 -9.02
N ALA A 311 1.26 1.09 -10.25
CA ALA A 311 1.09 -0.10 -11.10
C ALA A 311 2.29 -1.06 -11.05
N HIS A 312 3.29 -0.79 -10.22
CA HIS A 312 4.52 -1.57 -10.10
C HIS A 312 4.34 -2.75 -9.14
N GLY A 313 4.47 -3.97 -9.64
CA GLY A 313 4.43 -5.18 -8.82
C GLY A 313 3.10 -5.39 -8.08
N VAL A 314 3.15 -5.39 -6.74
CA VAL A 314 1.98 -5.54 -5.89
C VAL A 314 1.11 -4.28 -5.95
N GLN A 315 -0.16 -4.46 -6.33
CA GLN A 315 -1.07 -3.34 -6.58
C GLN A 315 -1.44 -2.61 -5.28
N THR A 316 -1.42 -1.29 -5.32
CA THR A 316 -1.91 -0.43 -4.23
C THR A 316 -3.38 -0.71 -3.93
N ALA A 317 -3.74 -0.81 -2.67
CA ALA A 317 -5.12 -1.03 -2.22
C ALA A 317 -5.73 0.21 -1.56
N ALA A 318 -4.90 1.08 -1.02
CA ALA A 318 -5.22 2.39 -0.46
C ALA A 318 -3.94 3.23 -0.37
N TYR A 319 -4.09 4.56 -0.31
CA TYR A 319 -2.99 5.49 -0.09
C TYR A 319 -3.45 6.70 0.72
N ASN A 320 -2.50 7.35 1.41
CA ASN A 320 -2.75 8.52 2.24
C ASN A 320 -1.79 9.65 1.85
N LEU A 321 -2.33 10.76 1.37
CA LEU A 321 -1.59 11.89 0.83
C LEU A 321 -2.20 13.22 1.33
N PRO A 322 -1.53 14.35 1.15
CA PRO A 322 -0.21 14.54 0.53
C PRO A 322 0.95 14.24 1.47
N ASN A 323 2.17 14.20 0.92
CA ASN A 323 3.42 14.09 1.70
C ASN A 323 4.03 15.45 2.04
N ASP A 324 3.51 16.56 1.51
CA ASP A 324 3.97 17.91 1.84
C ASP A 324 3.49 18.31 3.23
N GLU A 325 4.40 18.39 4.19
CA GLU A 325 4.11 18.75 5.59
C GLU A 325 3.39 20.11 5.74
N ARG A 326 3.58 21.04 4.81
CA ARG A 326 2.89 22.35 4.80
C ARG A 326 1.40 22.14 4.53
N VAL A 327 1.07 21.29 3.57
CA VAL A 327 -0.32 20.95 3.23
C VAL A 327 -0.95 20.11 4.33
N VAL A 328 -0.21 19.15 4.88
CA VAL A 328 -0.68 18.34 6.02
C VAL A 328 -1.00 19.23 7.22
N HIS A 329 -0.16 20.21 7.53
CA HIS A 329 -0.42 21.17 8.62
C HIS A 329 -1.64 22.05 8.35
N GLU A 330 -1.86 22.49 7.09
CA GLU A 330 -2.96 23.39 6.72
C GLU A 330 -4.30 22.67 6.53
N LYS A 331 -4.29 21.52 5.88
CA LYS A 331 -5.47 20.78 5.39
C LYS A 331 -5.64 19.38 5.96
N GLY A 332 -4.65 18.86 6.67
CA GLY A 332 -4.58 17.46 7.04
C GLY A 332 -4.17 16.56 5.87
N SER A 333 -4.52 15.28 5.97
CA SER A 333 -4.31 14.29 4.92
C SER A 333 -5.65 13.70 4.46
N LYS A 334 -5.66 13.10 3.27
CA LYS A 334 -6.82 12.40 2.71
C LYS A 334 -6.41 10.97 2.34
N ARG A 335 -7.22 10.02 2.79
CA ARG A 335 -7.04 8.60 2.45
C ARG A 335 -7.98 8.21 1.30
N VAL A 336 -7.44 7.53 0.32
CA VAL A 336 -8.20 7.01 -0.82
C VAL A 336 -8.14 5.48 -0.79
N MET A 337 -9.30 4.83 -0.88
CA MET A 337 -9.44 3.38 -0.83
C MET A 337 -9.97 2.86 -2.15
N LEU A 338 -9.23 1.96 -2.79
CA LEU A 338 -9.51 1.40 -4.11
C LEU A 338 -10.40 0.15 -3.97
N LYS A 339 -11.73 0.34 -3.91
CA LYS A 339 -12.69 -0.72 -3.59
C LYS A 339 -12.66 -1.88 -4.58
N ASN A 340 -12.70 -1.60 -5.89
CA ASN A 340 -12.71 -2.66 -6.91
C ASN A 340 -11.38 -3.43 -6.98
N VAL A 341 -10.26 -2.79 -6.65
CA VAL A 341 -8.96 -3.45 -6.49
C VAL A 341 -9.00 -4.40 -5.29
N GLN A 342 -9.53 -3.94 -4.15
CA GLN A 342 -9.68 -4.77 -2.96
C GLN A 342 -10.65 -5.93 -3.19
N GLU A 343 -11.76 -5.71 -3.93
CA GLU A 343 -12.68 -6.77 -4.33
C GLU A 343 -12.01 -7.81 -5.23
N ALA A 344 -11.19 -7.36 -6.18
CA ALA A 344 -10.40 -8.26 -7.03
C ALA A 344 -9.40 -9.08 -6.20
N LYS A 345 -8.68 -8.45 -5.26
CA LYS A 345 -7.78 -9.15 -4.33
C LYS A 345 -8.54 -10.14 -3.43
N PHE A 346 -9.70 -9.76 -2.93
CA PHE A 346 -10.56 -10.67 -2.17
C PHE A 346 -10.92 -11.92 -3.00
N ARG A 347 -11.36 -11.72 -4.23
CA ARG A 347 -11.77 -12.81 -5.12
C ARG A 347 -10.62 -13.68 -5.57
N MET A 348 -9.47 -13.09 -5.95
CA MET A 348 -8.38 -13.80 -6.60
C MET A 348 -7.33 -14.34 -5.62
N THR A 349 -7.25 -13.79 -4.41
CA THR A 349 -6.27 -14.22 -3.40
C THR A 349 -6.95 -14.75 -2.14
N LEU A 350 -7.84 -13.97 -1.50
CA LEU A 350 -8.42 -14.36 -0.22
C LEU A 350 -9.39 -15.54 -0.35
N THR A 351 -10.26 -15.55 -1.34
CA THR A 351 -11.20 -16.67 -1.55
C THR A 351 -10.48 -18.00 -1.80
N PRO A 352 -9.44 -18.09 -2.65
CA PRO A 352 -8.64 -19.30 -2.77
C PRO A 352 -7.92 -19.71 -1.47
N ILE A 353 -7.34 -18.76 -0.74
CA ILE A 353 -6.76 -19.02 0.59
C ILE A 353 -7.82 -19.64 1.50
N SER A 354 -8.99 -19.03 1.59
CA SER A 354 -10.06 -19.47 2.48
C SER A 354 -10.49 -20.92 2.25
N LYS A 355 -10.55 -21.35 1.00
CA LYS A 355 -10.87 -22.76 0.63
C LYS A 355 -9.85 -23.76 1.14
N LEU A 356 -8.62 -23.34 1.39
CA LEU A 356 -7.53 -24.18 1.86
C LEU A 356 -7.36 -24.14 3.39
N VAL A 357 -7.82 -23.09 4.03
CA VAL A 357 -7.57 -22.85 5.46
C VAL A 357 -8.79 -23.06 6.34
N LEU A 358 -10.00 -22.75 5.84
CA LEU A 358 -11.24 -22.83 6.63
C LEU A 358 -11.91 -24.19 6.51
N ALA A 359 -12.67 -24.55 7.54
CA ALA A 359 -13.59 -25.68 7.45
C ALA A 359 -14.66 -25.43 6.36
N PRO A 360 -15.05 -26.45 5.57
CA PRO A 360 -16.00 -26.28 4.47
C PRO A 360 -17.33 -25.64 4.87
N ALA A 361 -17.82 -25.90 6.09
CA ALA A 361 -19.04 -25.31 6.62
C ALA A 361 -18.93 -23.78 6.86
N ALA A 362 -17.73 -23.24 7.00
CA ALA A 362 -17.49 -21.80 7.20
C ALA A 362 -17.40 -21.02 5.88
N LEU A 363 -17.14 -21.67 4.75
CA LEU A 363 -16.93 -21.00 3.46
C LEU A 363 -18.12 -20.15 2.99
N PRO A 364 -19.41 -20.56 3.19
CA PRO A 364 -20.55 -19.70 2.82
C PRO A 364 -20.61 -18.36 3.58
N SER A 365 -19.89 -18.24 4.68
CA SER A 365 -19.82 -17.01 5.49
C SER A 365 -18.72 -16.05 5.05
N LEU A 366 -17.96 -16.33 3.99
CA LEU A 366 -17.04 -15.36 3.42
C LEU A 366 -17.82 -14.20 2.78
N SER A 367 -17.46 -12.98 3.15
CA SER A 367 -18.15 -11.78 2.69
C SER A 367 -17.17 -10.68 2.33
N PHE A 368 -17.26 -10.18 1.09
CA PHE A 368 -16.48 -9.01 0.69
C PHE A 368 -16.94 -7.76 1.46
N ASP A 369 -18.24 -7.59 1.70
CA ASP A 369 -18.74 -6.44 2.49
C ASP A 369 -18.16 -6.46 3.91
N SER A 370 -18.10 -7.61 4.57
CA SER A 370 -17.46 -7.75 5.89
C SER A 370 -15.96 -7.48 5.84
N PHE A 371 -15.27 -7.95 4.81
CA PHE A 371 -13.85 -7.68 4.59
C PHE A 371 -13.57 -6.18 4.41
N PHE A 372 -14.30 -5.54 3.50
CA PHE A 372 -14.11 -4.14 3.17
C PHE A 372 -14.54 -3.22 4.32
N THR A 373 -15.68 -3.51 4.97
CA THR A 373 -16.16 -2.74 6.13
C THR A 373 -15.19 -2.82 7.31
N HIS A 374 -14.55 -4.01 7.54
CA HIS A 374 -13.51 -4.12 8.57
C HIS A 374 -12.27 -3.27 8.22
N ILE A 375 -11.85 -3.24 6.95
CA ILE A 375 -10.73 -2.38 6.53
C ILE A 375 -11.10 -0.90 6.74
N LEU A 376 -12.32 -0.46 6.38
CA LEU A 376 -12.78 0.90 6.67
C LEU A 376 -12.74 1.21 8.18
N ALA A 377 -13.21 0.28 9.00
CA ALA A 377 -13.20 0.41 10.45
C ALA A 377 -11.76 0.45 11.01
N HIS A 378 -10.84 -0.35 10.48
CA HIS A 378 -9.41 -0.32 10.81
C HIS A 378 -8.82 1.08 10.54
N GLU A 379 -9.04 1.60 9.33
CA GLU A 379 -8.51 2.92 8.94
C GLU A 379 -9.03 4.07 9.80
N MET A 380 -10.29 3.98 10.22
CA MET A 380 -10.88 4.95 11.14
C MET A 380 -10.35 4.76 12.56
N SER A 381 -10.03 3.54 12.97
CA SER A 381 -9.51 3.21 14.30
C SER A 381 -8.12 3.74 14.58
N HIS A 382 -7.36 4.13 13.53
CA HIS A 382 -6.17 4.93 13.71
C HIS A 382 -6.43 6.31 14.33
N GLY A 383 -7.65 6.84 14.23
CA GLY A 383 -8.05 8.14 14.77
C GLY A 383 -8.54 8.12 16.21
N ILE A 384 -8.68 6.94 16.83
CA ILE A 384 -9.17 6.77 18.21
C ILE A 384 -8.18 6.04 19.10
N GLY A 385 -8.43 6.11 20.42
CA GLY A 385 -7.50 5.62 21.44
C GLY A 385 -6.38 6.61 21.75
N PRO A 386 -5.39 6.21 22.57
CA PRO A 386 -4.33 7.09 23.05
C PRO A 386 -3.38 7.52 21.91
N HIS A 387 -3.11 8.83 21.82
CA HIS A 387 -2.07 9.40 20.95
C HIS A 387 -1.14 10.29 21.75
N GLN A 388 -1.71 11.33 22.39
CA GLN A 388 -1.02 12.17 23.36
C GLN A 388 -1.23 11.56 24.73
N ILE A 389 -0.15 11.26 25.43
CA ILE A 389 -0.19 10.58 26.73
C ILE A 389 0.69 11.30 27.76
N ARG A 390 0.48 10.97 29.02
CA ARG A 390 1.29 11.51 30.10
C ARG A 390 1.98 10.39 30.87
N VAL A 391 3.32 10.33 30.78
CA VAL A 391 4.13 9.31 31.43
C VAL A 391 5.02 9.96 32.49
N SER A 392 4.91 9.54 33.75
CA SER A 392 5.69 10.07 34.86
C SER A 392 5.63 11.61 34.98
N GLY A 393 4.44 12.21 34.72
CA GLY A 393 4.23 13.65 34.79
C GLY A 393 4.69 14.45 33.56
N ARG A 394 5.29 13.80 32.55
CA ARG A 394 5.74 14.40 31.28
C ARG A 394 4.72 14.13 30.18
N ASP A 395 4.34 15.17 29.45
CA ASP A 395 3.54 15.02 28.23
C ASP A 395 4.41 14.47 27.10
N THR A 396 3.88 13.47 26.38
CA THR A 396 4.59 12.72 25.34
C THR A 396 3.58 12.09 24.38
N THR A 397 4.05 11.30 23.41
CA THR A 397 3.20 10.54 22.51
C THR A 397 3.44 9.04 22.66
N VAL A 398 2.43 8.23 22.33
CA VAL A 398 2.57 6.76 22.27
C VAL A 398 3.76 6.37 21.39
N ARG A 399 3.91 7.01 20.23
CA ARG A 399 5.02 6.75 19.30
C ARG A 399 6.39 7.00 19.93
N GLN A 400 6.54 8.08 20.70
CA GLN A 400 7.81 8.40 21.37
C GLN A 400 8.14 7.39 22.49
N GLU A 401 7.13 6.90 23.20
CA GLU A 401 7.34 5.94 24.29
C GLU A 401 7.55 4.51 23.77
N LEU A 402 6.78 4.06 22.78
CA LEU A 402 6.90 2.70 22.23
C LEU A 402 8.01 2.54 21.18
N LYS A 403 8.52 3.65 20.59
CA LYS A 403 9.69 3.68 19.68
C LYS A 403 9.52 2.73 18.49
N ASP A 404 10.47 1.81 18.32
CA ASP A 404 10.53 0.78 17.28
C ASP A 404 9.38 -0.26 17.33
N LEU A 405 8.71 -0.35 18.49
CA LEU A 405 7.58 -1.26 18.66
C LEU A 405 6.24 -0.63 18.26
N TYR A 406 6.19 0.71 18.13
CA TYR A 406 4.96 1.46 17.92
C TYR A 406 4.16 0.95 16.73
N SER A 407 4.77 0.85 15.55
CA SER A 407 4.02 0.50 14.33
C SER A 407 3.31 -0.84 14.43
N ALA A 408 3.95 -1.87 14.99
CA ALA A 408 3.32 -3.19 15.12
C ALA A 408 2.17 -3.21 16.13
N ILE A 409 2.27 -2.45 17.22
CA ILE A 409 1.21 -2.31 18.23
C ILE A 409 0.05 -1.49 17.66
N GLU A 410 0.32 -0.38 16.98
CA GLU A 410 -0.67 0.49 16.35
C GLU A 410 -1.50 -0.24 15.28
N GLU A 411 -0.84 -1.05 14.42
CA GLU A 411 -1.55 -1.86 13.43
C GLU A 411 -2.43 -2.93 14.09
N ALA A 412 -1.93 -3.57 15.14
CA ALA A 412 -2.73 -4.52 15.91
C ALA A 412 -3.91 -3.84 16.60
N LYS A 413 -3.70 -2.63 17.16
CA LYS A 413 -4.78 -1.82 17.77
C LYS A 413 -5.84 -1.45 16.73
N ALA A 414 -5.45 -0.96 15.57
CA ALA A 414 -6.37 -0.54 14.52
C ALA A 414 -7.25 -1.68 14.02
N ASP A 415 -6.68 -2.86 13.76
CA ASP A 415 -7.42 -4.06 13.38
C ASP A 415 -8.45 -4.47 14.44
N VAL A 416 -8.02 -4.55 15.70
CA VAL A 416 -8.85 -5.03 16.81
C VAL A 416 -9.92 -4.01 17.18
N LEU A 417 -9.60 -2.72 17.17
CA LEU A 417 -10.59 -1.65 17.39
C LEU A 417 -11.59 -1.57 16.24
N GLY A 418 -11.19 -1.87 15.00
CA GLY A 418 -12.11 -2.01 13.88
C GLY A 418 -13.18 -3.07 14.16
N LEU A 419 -12.78 -4.25 14.64
CA LEU A 419 -13.73 -5.28 15.05
C LEU A 419 -14.60 -4.84 16.25
N PHE A 420 -13.98 -4.21 17.26
CA PHE A 420 -14.69 -3.68 18.43
C PHE A 420 -15.73 -2.63 18.04
N MET A 421 -15.38 -1.69 17.18
CA MET A 421 -16.27 -0.64 16.68
C MET A 421 -17.50 -1.24 15.97
N LEU A 422 -17.30 -2.22 15.09
CA LEU A 422 -18.40 -2.87 14.40
C LEU A 422 -19.33 -3.61 15.36
N GLN A 423 -18.79 -4.29 16.40
CA GLN A 423 -19.60 -4.90 17.47
C GLN A 423 -20.40 -3.85 18.23
N PHE A 424 -19.74 -2.75 18.64
CA PHE A 424 -20.36 -1.68 19.42
C PHE A 424 -21.53 -1.03 18.66
N LEU A 425 -21.30 -0.69 17.39
CA LEU A 425 -22.34 -0.07 16.55
C LEU A 425 -23.52 -1.01 16.29
N GLN A 426 -23.26 -2.32 16.17
CA GLN A 426 -24.32 -3.32 16.07
C GLN A 426 -25.13 -3.45 17.37
N ASP A 427 -24.47 -3.49 18.53
CA ASP A 427 -25.13 -3.59 19.83
C ASP A 427 -26.02 -2.36 20.12
N ARG A 428 -25.68 -1.20 19.56
CA ARG A 428 -26.49 0.02 19.59
C ARG A 428 -27.62 0.03 18.56
N GLY A 429 -27.66 -0.96 17.67
CA GLY A 429 -28.67 -1.05 16.61
C GLY A 429 -28.44 -0.09 15.45
N TYR A 430 -27.26 0.54 15.36
CA TYR A 430 -26.91 1.50 14.32
C TYR A 430 -26.59 0.82 12.98
N ILE A 431 -26.03 -0.38 13.01
CA ILE A 431 -25.76 -1.20 11.83
C ILE A 431 -26.35 -2.60 12.01
N LYS A 432 -26.61 -3.26 10.90
CA LYS A 432 -26.89 -4.70 10.86
C LYS A 432 -25.72 -5.39 10.19
N HIS A 433 -25.12 -6.30 10.90
CA HIS A 433 -23.91 -6.98 10.46
C HIS A 433 -23.97 -8.45 10.85
N ASP A 434 -23.58 -9.35 9.95
CA ASP A 434 -23.50 -10.77 10.25
C ASP A 434 -22.14 -11.08 10.90
N GLU A 435 -22.17 -11.32 12.21
CA GLU A 435 -20.96 -11.63 12.98
C GLU A 435 -20.24 -12.88 12.48
N THR A 436 -20.97 -13.87 12.00
CA THR A 436 -20.36 -15.08 11.44
C THR A 436 -19.57 -14.72 10.19
N GLN A 437 -20.12 -13.87 9.33
CA GLN A 437 -19.40 -13.37 8.16
C GLN A 437 -18.19 -12.54 8.56
N LEU A 438 -18.34 -11.60 9.52
CA LEU A 438 -17.24 -10.74 9.96
C LEU A 438 -16.05 -11.58 10.45
N TYR A 439 -16.28 -12.42 11.47
CA TYR A 439 -15.17 -13.13 12.10
C TYR A 439 -14.59 -14.26 11.25
N THR A 440 -15.42 -14.92 10.45
CA THR A 440 -14.91 -15.94 9.50
C THR A 440 -14.03 -15.29 8.42
N THR A 441 -14.47 -14.14 7.90
CA THR A 441 -13.73 -13.40 6.90
C THR A 441 -12.44 -12.83 7.49
N TYR A 442 -12.50 -12.30 8.71
CA TYR A 442 -11.32 -11.82 9.43
C TYR A 442 -10.29 -12.93 9.70
N LEU A 443 -10.73 -14.11 10.17
CA LEU A 443 -9.87 -15.28 10.32
C LEU A 443 -9.18 -15.65 9.01
N ALA A 444 -9.93 -15.69 7.91
CA ALA A 444 -9.37 -16.01 6.60
C ALA A 444 -8.36 -14.95 6.12
N SER A 445 -8.68 -13.66 6.32
CA SER A 445 -7.81 -12.55 5.91
C SER A 445 -6.49 -12.52 6.68
N SER A 446 -6.47 -13.04 7.92
CA SER A 446 -5.24 -13.17 8.71
C SER A 446 -4.17 -13.97 7.98
N PHE A 447 -4.54 -15.04 7.26
CA PHE A 447 -3.58 -15.84 6.48
C PHE A 447 -3.05 -15.10 5.25
N ARG A 448 -3.85 -14.21 4.67
CA ARG A 448 -3.36 -13.33 3.58
C ARG A 448 -2.25 -12.41 4.08
N THR A 449 -2.36 -11.86 5.28
CA THR A 449 -1.33 -10.99 5.88
C THR A 449 -0.12 -11.79 6.37
N LEU A 450 -0.34 -12.90 7.09
CA LEU A 450 0.72 -13.73 7.67
C LEU A 450 1.65 -14.38 6.63
N ARG A 451 1.18 -14.58 5.38
CA ARG A 451 2.03 -15.14 4.31
C ARG A 451 3.22 -14.25 3.92
N PHE A 452 3.17 -12.95 4.22
CA PHE A 452 4.29 -12.02 3.99
C PHE A 452 5.35 -12.05 5.11
N GLY A 453 5.12 -12.85 6.17
CA GLY A 453 6.06 -13.01 7.26
C GLY A 453 5.89 -12.00 8.38
N LEU A 454 6.89 -11.95 9.29
CA LEU A 454 6.85 -11.16 10.52
C LEU A 454 7.87 -10.01 10.54
N ASN A 455 8.43 -9.63 9.40
CA ASN A 455 9.44 -8.57 9.35
C ASN A 455 8.81 -7.17 9.40
N GLU A 456 7.59 -7.03 8.89
CA GLU A 456 6.86 -5.77 8.81
C GLU A 456 5.79 -5.63 9.90
N ALA A 457 5.35 -4.39 10.13
CA ALA A 457 4.40 -4.02 11.17
C ALA A 457 3.08 -4.80 11.08
N HIS A 458 2.47 -4.87 9.89
CA HIS A 458 1.20 -5.61 9.68
C HIS A 458 1.35 -7.11 9.97
N GLY A 459 2.45 -7.74 9.54
CA GLY A 459 2.71 -9.14 9.81
C GLY A 459 2.90 -9.44 11.30
N LYS A 460 3.65 -8.58 12.00
CA LYS A 460 3.85 -8.67 13.46
C LYS A 460 2.54 -8.45 14.22
N GLY A 461 1.79 -7.39 13.88
CA GLY A 461 0.50 -7.09 14.48
C GLY A 461 -0.51 -8.20 14.27
N MET A 462 -0.60 -8.74 13.06
CA MET A 462 -1.49 -9.87 12.75
C MET A 462 -1.10 -11.15 13.49
N ALA A 463 0.18 -11.47 13.62
CA ALA A 463 0.63 -12.64 14.38
C ALA A 463 0.31 -12.53 15.88
N LEU A 464 0.45 -11.31 16.45
CA LEU A 464 0.04 -11.01 17.82
C LEU A 464 -1.45 -11.31 18.01
N GLN A 465 -2.29 -10.71 17.19
CA GLN A 465 -3.76 -10.87 17.24
C GLN A 465 -4.16 -12.33 17.07
N PHE A 466 -3.62 -13.00 16.06
CA PHE A 466 -3.91 -14.39 15.75
C PHE A 466 -3.56 -15.31 16.92
N SER A 467 -2.36 -15.16 17.49
CA SER A 467 -1.92 -15.95 18.64
C SER A 467 -2.79 -15.70 19.86
N TYR A 468 -3.19 -14.43 20.09
CA TYR A 468 -4.10 -14.08 21.18
C TYR A 468 -5.47 -14.76 21.02
N MET A 469 -6.07 -14.67 19.82
CA MET A 469 -7.36 -15.30 19.52
C MET A 469 -7.31 -16.83 19.70
N VAL A 470 -6.21 -17.48 19.30
CA VAL A 470 -6.02 -18.91 19.53
C VAL A 470 -5.89 -19.22 21.01
N ASN A 471 -5.10 -18.46 21.77
CA ASN A 471 -4.91 -18.65 23.21
C ASN A 471 -6.21 -18.47 24.02
N LYS A 472 -7.10 -17.58 23.58
CA LYS A 472 -8.46 -17.40 24.12
C LYS A 472 -9.44 -18.47 23.63
N GLY A 473 -9.06 -19.31 22.67
CA GLY A 473 -9.90 -20.32 22.05
C GLY A 473 -10.99 -19.73 21.16
N ALA A 474 -10.80 -18.50 20.67
CA ALA A 474 -11.67 -17.84 19.70
C ALA A 474 -11.40 -18.36 18.29
N PHE A 475 -10.14 -18.63 17.95
CA PHE A 475 -9.73 -19.34 16.76
C PHE A 475 -9.28 -20.74 17.13
N VAL A 476 -9.77 -21.74 16.42
CA VAL A 476 -9.49 -23.14 16.71
C VAL A 476 -9.02 -23.89 15.46
N TYR A 477 -7.95 -24.67 15.63
CA TYR A 477 -7.41 -25.55 14.59
C TYR A 477 -7.85 -26.99 14.87
N ARG A 478 -8.65 -27.56 13.98
CA ARG A 478 -9.14 -28.94 14.11
C ARG A 478 -9.07 -29.65 12.76
N ASN A 479 -8.52 -30.86 12.75
CA ASN A 479 -8.42 -31.68 11.54
C ASN A 479 -7.74 -30.96 10.34
N GLY A 480 -6.73 -30.14 10.64
CA GLY A 480 -5.99 -29.41 9.62
C GLY A 480 -6.70 -28.14 9.11
N LEU A 481 -7.81 -27.72 9.69
CA LEU A 481 -8.61 -26.57 9.25
C LEU A 481 -8.95 -25.63 10.42
N TRP A 482 -9.18 -24.36 10.09
CA TRP A 482 -9.46 -23.30 11.04
C TRP A 482 -10.96 -22.99 11.12
N ASN A 483 -11.41 -22.62 12.32
CA ASN A 483 -12.77 -22.19 12.61
C ASN A 483 -12.77 -21.06 13.64
N VAL A 484 -13.87 -20.29 13.67
CA VAL A 484 -14.16 -19.30 14.70
C VAL A 484 -15.13 -19.89 15.72
N GLU A 485 -14.83 -19.73 17.00
CA GLU A 485 -15.75 -20.00 18.10
C GLU A 485 -16.51 -18.70 18.44
N LEU A 486 -17.69 -18.51 17.84
CA LEU A 486 -18.48 -17.28 17.93
C LEU A 486 -18.79 -16.86 19.37
N GLY A 487 -19.00 -17.83 20.28
CA GLY A 487 -19.24 -17.55 21.69
C GLY A 487 -18.04 -16.98 22.46
N LYS A 488 -16.84 -16.98 21.86
CA LYS A 488 -15.59 -16.53 22.51
C LYS A 488 -14.96 -15.32 21.83
N VAL A 489 -15.18 -15.15 20.51
CA VAL A 489 -14.43 -14.16 19.73
C VAL A 489 -14.71 -12.73 20.14
N ARG A 490 -15.95 -12.36 20.48
CA ARG A 490 -16.30 -11.01 20.96
C ARG A 490 -15.55 -10.65 22.25
N GLY A 491 -15.52 -11.58 23.19
CA GLY A 491 -14.76 -11.41 24.44
C GLY A 491 -13.26 -11.27 24.19
N ALA A 492 -12.71 -12.12 23.33
CA ALA A 492 -11.29 -12.07 22.97
C ALA A 492 -10.91 -10.75 22.27
N VAL A 493 -11.75 -10.22 21.37
CA VAL A 493 -11.55 -8.89 20.75
C VAL A 493 -11.55 -7.80 21.81
N ARG A 494 -12.50 -7.80 22.74
CA ARG A 494 -12.59 -6.80 23.81
C ARG A 494 -11.39 -6.85 24.76
N ASP A 495 -10.97 -8.07 25.16
CA ASP A 495 -9.81 -8.25 26.03
C ASP A 495 -8.53 -7.78 25.35
N LEU A 496 -8.31 -8.12 24.08
CA LEU A 496 -7.12 -7.69 23.35
C LEU A 496 -7.12 -6.18 23.09
N ALA A 497 -8.27 -5.60 22.78
CA ALA A 497 -8.43 -4.16 22.68
C ALA A 497 -8.03 -3.47 23.98
N HIS A 498 -8.49 -3.99 25.13
CA HIS A 498 -8.11 -3.48 26.45
C HIS A 498 -6.59 -3.54 26.67
N ASP A 499 -5.96 -4.66 26.39
CA ASP A 499 -4.54 -4.87 26.60
C ASP A 499 -3.69 -3.93 25.74
N LEU A 500 -4.02 -3.79 24.43
CA LEU A 500 -3.33 -2.90 23.50
C LEU A 500 -3.49 -1.43 23.90
N LEU A 501 -4.72 -0.99 24.16
CA LEU A 501 -5.01 0.37 24.61
C LEU A 501 -4.32 0.72 25.92
N THR A 502 -4.20 -0.24 26.86
CA THR A 502 -3.50 -0.03 28.14
C THR A 502 -2.01 0.18 27.93
N VAL A 503 -1.38 -0.63 27.09
CA VAL A 503 0.05 -0.48 26.74
C VAL A 503 0.31 0.88 26.11
N GLU A 504 -0.54 1.32 25.18
CA GLU A 504 -0.42 2.64 24.55
C GLU A 504 -0.67 3.78 25.55
N ALA A 505 -1.75 3.72 26.32
CA ALA A 505 -2.14 4.77 27.26
C ALA A 505 -1.10 5.02 28.35
N THR A 506 -0.37 3.99 28.74
CA THR A 506 0.67 4.05 29.76
C THR A 506 2.08 4.27 29.20
N GLY A 507 2.25 4.17 27.87
CA GLY A 507 3.56 4.22 27.21
C GLY A 507 4.46 3.07 27.66
N ASP A 508 3.88 1.90 27.96
CA ASP A 508 4.61 0.75 28.52
C ASP A 508 5.38 0.00 27.42
N HIS A 509 6.58 0.48 27.11
CA HIS A 509 7.48 -0.17 26.15
C HIS A 509 7.83 -1.62 26.53
N ALA A 510 7.99 -1.90 27.82
CA ALA A 510 8.33 -3.26 28.29
C ALA A 510 7.15 -4.21 28.11
N GLY A 511 5.93 -3.75 28.39
CA GLY A 511 4.69 -4.47 28.13
C GLY A 511 4.47 -4.72 26.63
N ALA A 512 4.66 -3.70 25.80
CA ALA A 512 4.60 -3.83 24.33
C ALA A 512 5.60 -4.87 23.82
N LYS A 513 6.86 -4.79 24.29
CA LYS A 513 7.89 -5.76 23.93
C LYS A 513 7.50 -7.18 24.35
N LYS A 514 7.01 -7.36 25.56
CA LYS A 514 6.56 -8.67 26.05
C LYS A 514 5.42 -9.23 25.21
N MET A 515 4.43 -8.40 24.83
CA MET A 515 3.34 -8.81 23.95
C MET A 515 3.86 -9.28 22.60
N LEU A 516 4.72 -8.51 21.94
CA LEU A 516 5.30 -8.88 20.66
C LEU A 516 6.18 -10.13 20.76
N ASP A 517 7.08 -10.21 21.73
CA ASP A 517 7.99 -11.37 21.90
C ASP A 517 7.22 -12.68 22.15
N THR A 518 6.05 -12.61 22.80
CA THR A 518 5.29 -13.83 23.16
C THR A 518 4.20 -14.18 22.17
N LEU A 519 3.63 -13.21 21.46
CA LEU A 519 2.47 -13.40 20.61
C LEU A 519 2.77 -13.18 19.12
N SER A 520 3.71 -12.30 18.75
CA SER A 520 4.13 -12.11 17.35
C SER A 520 5.09 -13.21 16.91
N VAL A 521 4.63 -14.45 17.01
CA VAL A 521 5.41 -15.65 16.66
C VAL A 521 4.72 -16.43 15.55
N MET A 522 5.52 -17.01 14.67
CA MET A 522 5.01 -17.93 13.65
C MET A 522 4.68 -19.28 14.31
N ARG A 523 3.42 -19.48 14.65
CA ARG A 523 2.93 -20.71 15.26
C ARG A 523 3.12 -21.89 14.32
N PRO A 524 3.43 -23.11 14.82
CA PRO A 524 3.62 -24.30 13.97
C PRO A 524 2.40 -24.64 13.09
N ASP A 525 1.18 -24.51 13.66
CA ASP A 525 -0.09 -24.74 12.97
C ASP A 525 -0.35 -23.72 11.84
N VAL A 526 0.04 -22.46 12.07
CA VAL A 526 0.01 -21.38 11.05
C VAL A 526 1.06 -21.66 9.96
N ALA A 527 2.29 -21.99 10.33
CA ALA A 527 3.37 -22.28 9.37
C ALA A 527 3.01 -23.46 8.45
N GLU A 528 2.39 -24.51 9.00
CA GLU A 528 1.86 -25.63 8.21
C GLU A 528 0.76 -25.18 7.25
N THR A 529 -0.16 -24.36 7.74
CA THR A 529 -1.25 -23.80 6.92
C THR A 529 -0.71 -22.94 5.78
N LEU A 530 0.28 -22.07 6.04
CA LEU A 530 0.91 -21.20 5.04
C LEU A 530 1.60 -21.98 3.92
N LYS A 531 2.19 -23.15 4.20
CA LYS A 531 2.74 -24.03 3.14
C LYS A 531 1.67 -24.48 2.14
N ARG A 532 0.44 -24.72 2.61
CA ARG A 532 -0.68 -25.14 1.74
C ARG A 532 -1.15 -24.02 0.82
N VAL A 533 -1.04 -22.76 1.24
CA VAL A 533 -1.46 -21.62 0.46
C VAL A 533 -0.34 -20.99 -0.39
N ALA A 534 0.86 -21.54 -0.35
CA ALA A 534 2.03 -20.99 -1.04
C ALA A 534 1.84 -20.86 -2.58
N HIS A 535 1.01 -21.73 -3.17
CA HIS A 535 0.70 -21.71 -4.62
C HIS A 535 -0.41 -20.72 -5.01
N VAL A 536 -1.13 -20.14 -4.04
CA VAL A 536 -2.14 -19.13 -4.31
C VAL A 536 -1.45 -17.83 -4.77
N PRO A 537 -1.96 -17.14 -5.80
CA PRO A 537 -1.36 -15.89 -6.25
C PRO A 537 -1.08 -14.91 -5.11
N VAL A 538 0.04 -14.22 -5.20
CA VAL A 538 0.45 -13.23 -4.20
C VAL A 538 -0.46 -12.01 -4.29
N ASP A 539 -0.74 -11.57 -5.53
CA ASP A 539 -1.58 -10.43 -5.80
C ASP A 539 -2.30 -10.56 -7.15
N ILE A 540 -2.96 -9.50 -7.57
CA ILE A 540 -3.64 -9.38 -8.84
C ILE A 540 -2.76 -8.68 -9.89
N ARG A 541 -3.08 -8.95 -11.17
CA ARG A 541 -2.62 -8.19 -12.33
C ARG A 541 -3.85 -7.61 -13.03
N PRO A 542 -4.17 -6.33 -12.79
CA PRO A 542 -5.35 -5.71 -13.36
C PRO A 542 -5.28 -5.60 -14.88
N VAL A 543 -6.41 -5.85 -15.54
CA VAL A 543 -6.69 -5.45 -16.91
C VAL A 543 -7.73 -4.34 -16.86
N PHE A 544 -7.35 -3.11 -17.14
CA PHE A 544 -8.21 -1.93 -17.04
C PHE A 544 -9.12 -1.82 -18.26
N VAL A 545 -10.19 -2.63 -18.26
CA VAL A 545 -11.07 -2.79 -19.43
C VAL A 545 -11.78 -1.49 -19.78
N THR A 546 -12.30 -0.77 -18.78
CA THR A 546 -12.97 0.53 -18.99
C THR A 546 -12.02 1.56 -19.60
N ALA A 547 -10.77 1.63 -19.13
CA ALA A 547 -9.78 2.54 -19.72
C ALA A 547 -9.45 2.17 -21.18
N THR A 548 -9.34 0.88 -21.48
CA THR A 548 -9.07 0.40 -22.84
C THR A 548 -10.24 0.68 -23.80
N GLU A 549 -11.48 0.55 -23.34
CA GLU A 549 -12.69 0.82 -24.11
C GLU A 549 -12.87 2.33 -24.38
N LEU A 550 -12.59 3.18 -23.39
CA LEU A 550 -12.75 4.65 -23.51
C LEU A 550 -11.62 5.32 -24.28
N ALA A 551 -10.41 4.86 -24.09
CA ALA A 551 -9.20 5.39 -24.72
C ALA A 551 -8.33 4.20 -25.20
N PRO A 552 -8.63 3.58 -26.35
CA PRO A 552 -7.81 2.53 -26.93
C PRO A 552 -6.38 3.02 -27.10
N GLU A 553 -5.40 2.19 -26.73
CA GLU A 553 -4.01 2.54 -27.01
C GLU A 553 -3.82 2.68 -28.53
N LEU A 554 -3.18 3.76 -28.93
CA LEU A 554 -2.61 3.85 -30.27
C LEU A 554 -1.50 2.80 -30.36
N ARG A 555 -1.78 1.69 -31.02
CA ARG A 555 -0.87 0.56 -31.22
C ARG A 555 0.35 0.98 -32.03
#